data_2d484837089423683052bfb5f2720255
#
_entry.id   2d484837089423683052bfb5f2720255
#
_cell.length_a   1.000
_cell.length_b   1.000
_cell.length_c   1.000
_cell.angle_alpha   90.00
_cell.angle_beta   90.00
_cell.angle_gamma   90.00
#
_symmetry.space_group_name_H-M   'P 1'
#
loop_
_entity.id
_entity.type
_entity.pdbx_description
1 polymer ?
#
loop_
_entity_poly.entity_id
_entity_poly.type
_entity_poly.pdbx_seq_one_letter_code
_entity_poly.pdbx_strand_id
1 'polypeptide(L)'
;MLLDRLTVPTSDFHHATGWEAKPEGMCKGDVCVPVPGAIHADGTLDVVAVADRLGMALEEDPAAGVWALGPESGGRALTTAVAPELELPDVDGNPFRLSAMHGRKVLLVAWASW
;
A
#
# COMPACT_ATOMS: atom_id res chain seq x y z
N MET A 1 -3.94 -5.02 -7.83
CA MET A 1 -4.76 -6.25 -7.84
C MET A 1 -6.11 -5.94 -7.22
N LEU A 2 -7.22 -6.36 -7.86
CA LEU A 2 -8.55 -6.27 -7.25
C LEU A 2 -8.90 -7.62 -6.62
N LEU A 3 -9.57 -7.56 -5.47
CA LEU A 3 -9.86 -8.72 -4.62
C LEU A 3 -11.33 -8.70 -4.20
N ASP A 4 -11.98 -9.84 -4.21
CA ASP A 4 -13.32 -10.07 -3.64
C ASP A 4 -13.25 -10.76 -2.27
N ARG A 5 -12.04 -11.11 -1.84
CA ARG A 5 -11.71 -11.76 -0.56
C ARG A 5 -10.29 -11.46 -0.14
N LEU A 6 -10.02 -11.55 1.16
CA LEU A 6 -8.70 -11.26 1.75
C LEU A 6 -7.83 -12.51 1.96
N THR A 7 -8.33 -13.70 1.64
CA THR A 7 -7.55 -14.94 1.60
C THR A 7 -7.54 -15.45 0.17
N VAL A 8 -6.37 -15.52 -0.45
CA VAL A 8 -6.20 -15.88 -1.86
C VAL A 8 -5.16 -16.99 -2.05
N PRO A 9 -5.22 -17.77 -3.14
CA PRO A 9 -4.15 -18.69 -3.49
C PRO A 9 -2.83 -17.95 -3.67
N THR A 10 -1.73 -18.55 -3.17
CA THR A 10 -0.39 -18.00 -3.34
C THR A 10 0.01 -17.84 -4.80
N SER A 11 -0.49 -18.71 -5.69
CA SER A 11 -0.31 -18.62 -7.14
C SER A 11 -0.91 -17.36 -7.74
N ASP A 12 -2.12 -17.00 -7.32
CA ASP A 12 -2.84 -15.83 -7.84
C ASP A 12 -2.17 -14.55 -7.37
N PHE A 13 -1.73 -14.53 -6.12
CA PHE A 13 -0.96 -13.41 -5.57
C PHE A 13 0.37 -13.24 -6.31
N HIS A 14 1.10 -14.35 -6.55
CA HIS A 14 2.34 -14.30 -7.34
C HIS A 14 2.11 -13.78 -8.73
N HIS A 15 1.10 -14.29 -9.44
CA HIS A 15 0.78 -13.85 -10.81
C HIS A 15 0.47 -12.35 -10.89
N ALA A 16 -0.23 -11.82 -9.89
CA ALA A 16 -0.65 -10.41 -9.87
C ALA A 16 0.44 -9.44 -9.41
N THR A 17 1.35 -9.86 -8.53
CA THR A 17 2.31 -8.97 -7.85
C THR A 17 3.78 -9.28 -8.15
N GLY A 18 4.08 -10.50 -8.62
CA GLY A 18 5.43 -11.02 -8.80
C GLY A 18 6.08 -11.51 -7.50
N TRP A 19 5.39 -11.45 -6.35
CA TRP A 19 5.87 -12.00 -5.09
C TRP A 19 5.49 -13.47 -4.95
N GLU A 20 6.47 -14.33 -4.74
CA GLU A 20 6.34 -15.77 -4.62
C GLU A 20 6.42 -16.21 -3.16
N ALA A 21 5.53 -17.10 -2.73
CA ALA A 21 5.59 -17.71 -1.41
C ALA A 21 6.68 -18.81 -1.37
N LYS A 22 7.65 -18.64 -0.46
CA LYS A 22 8.76 -19.57 -0.21
C LYS A 22 8.86 -19.87 1.29
N PRO A 23 9.66 -20.89 1.70
CA PRO A 23 9.84 -21.19 3.12
C PRO A 23 10.36 -20.01 3.95
N GLU A 24 11.11 -19.09 3.32
CA GLU A 24 11.68 -17.89 3.95
C GLU A 24 10.66 -16.76 4.08
N GLY A 25 9.55 -16.80 3.35
CA GLY A 25 8.51 -15.75 3.31
C GLY A 25 8.06 -15.43 1.90
N MET A 26 7.67 -14.19 1.66
CA MET A 26 7.36 -13.68 0.31
C MET A 26 8.62 -13.17 -0.36
N CYS A 27 8.95 -13.71 -1.53
CA CYS A 27 10.19 -13.42 -2.25
C CYS A 27 9.92 -12.84 -3.65
N LYS A 28 10.74 -11.83 -4.04
CA LYS A 28 10.73 -11.23 -5.39
C LYS A 28 12.17 -10.92 -5.80
N GLY A 29 12.67 -11.62 -6.82
CA GLY A 29 14.10 -11.60 -7.14
C GLY A 29 14.95 -12.08 -5.98
N ASP A 30 15.93 -11.27 -5.58
CA ASP A 30 16.85 -11.57 -4.47
C ASP A 30 16.33 -11.11 -3.09
N VAL A 31 15.15 -10.48 -3.04
CA VAL A 31 14.56 -9.97 -1.80
C VAL A 31 13.53 -10.95 -1.27
N CYS A 32 13.69 -11.37 -0.01
CA CYS A 32 12.68 -12.15 0.73
C CYS A 32 12.28 -11.42 2.01
N VAL A 33 10.98 -11.32 2.24
CA VAL A 33 10.39 -10.68 3.43
C VAL A 33 9.66 -11.75 4.25
N PRO A 34 10.07 -11.98 5.51
CA PRO A 34 9.36 -12.90 6.37
C PRO A 34 7.92 -12.46 6.66
N VAL A 35 6.97 -13.38 6.47
CA VAL A 35 5.54 -13.14 6.70
C VAL A 35 4.98 -14.25 7.63
N PRO A 36 5.38 -14.27 8.90
CA PRO A 36 5.06 -15.38 9.79
C PRO A 36 3.54 -15.53 9.96
N GLY A 37 3.04 -16.73 9.73
CA GLY A 37 1.63 -17.07 9.86
C GLY A 37 0.71 -16.59 8.75
N ALA A 38 1.21 -15.81 7.79
CA ALA A 38 0.41 -15.30 6.69
C ALA A 38 0.22 -16.29 5.53
N ILE A 39 1.09 -17.28 5.41
CA ILE A 39 0.99 -18.34 4.41
C ILE A 39 0.41 -19.60 5.10
N HIS A 40 -0.69 -20.10 4.57
CA HIS A 40 -1.41 -21.24 5.13
C HIS A 40 -0.96 -22.56 4.49
N ALA A 41 -1.15 -23.67 5.23
CA ALA A 41 -0.78 -25.01 4.77
C ALA A 41 -1.58 -25.49 3.54
N ASP A 42 -2.73 -24.90 3.28
CA ASP A 42 -3.60 -25.19 2.12
C ASP A 42 -3.17 -24.45 0.83
N GLY A 43 -2.06 -23.71 0.87
CA GLY A 43 -1.56 -22.95 -0.28
C GLY A 43 -2.24 -21.59 -0.48
N THR A 44 -2.98 -21.11 0.50
CA THR A 44 -3.52 -19.76 0.52
C THR A 44 -2.67 -18.82 1.36
N LEU A 45 -2.90 -17.51 1.24
CA LEU A 45 -2.27 -16.49 2.08
C LEU A 45 -3.28 -15.42 2.54
N ASP A 46 -2.98 -14.80 3.68
CA ASP A 46 -3.67 -13.63 4.21
C ASP A 46 -3.10 -12.36 3.56
N VAL A 47 -3.91 -11.71 2.72
CA VAL A 47 -3.51 -10.51 1.98
C VAL A 47 -3.22 -9.34 2.92
N VAL A 48 -3.97 -9.18 4.02
CA VAL A 48 -3.77 -8.08 4.97
C VAL A 48 -2.39 -8.18 5.60
N ALA A 49 -2.06 -9.36 6.13
CA ALA A 49 -0.77 -9.59 6.78
C ALA A 49 0.41 -9.46 5.81
N VAL A 50 0.25 -9.94 4.56
CA VAL A 50 1.27 -9.82 3.52
C VAL A 50 1.42 -8.38 3.06
N ALA A 51 0.32 -7.65 2.82
CA ALA A 51 0.34 -6.25 2.40
C ALA A 51 1.06 -5.35 3.42
N ASP A 52 0.76 -5.53 4.71
CA ASP A 52 1.44 -4.80 5.79
C ASP A 52 2.95 -5.03 5.78
N ARG A 53 3.38 -6.29 5.66
CA ARG A 53 4.81 -6.65 5.65
C ARG A 53 5.56 -6.16 4.42
N LEU A 54 4.90 -6.14 3.26
CA LEU A 54 5.49 -5.68 2.00
C LEU A 54 5.34 -4.17 1.77
N GLY A 55 4.65 -3.45 2.67
CA GLY A 55 4.37 -2.02 2.51
C GLY A 55 3.49 -1.74 1.29
N MET A 56 2.52 -2.61 1.02
CA MET A 56 1.52 -2.46 -0.02
C MET A 56 0.29 -1.75 0.53
N ALA A 57 -0.24 -0.78 -0.21
CA ALA A 57 -1.51 -0.16 0.14
C ALA A 57 -2.66 -1.13 -0.11
N LEU A 58 -3.57 -1.26 0.85
CA LEU A 58 -4.78 -2.07 0.75
C LEU A 58 -5.97 -1.21 1.15
N GLU A 59 -6.87 -0.94 0.20
CA GLU A 59 -8.04 -0.10 0.41
C GLU A 59 -9.32 -0.87 0.10
N GLU A 60 -10.34 -0.67 0.92
CA GLU A 60 -11.65 -1.29 0.77
C GLU A 60 -12.65 -0.34 0.11
N ASP A 61 -13.45 -0.85 -0.83
CA ASP A 61 -14.71 -0.25 -1.25
C ASP A 61 -15.88 -1.02 -0.62
N PRO A 62 -16.43 -0.55 0.51
CA PRO A 62 -17.52 -1.26 1.18
C PRO A 62 -18.81 -1.32 0.38
N ALA A 63 -19.01 -0.37 -0.54
CA ALA A 63 -20.21 -0.33 -1.39
C ALA A 63 -20.18 -1.42 -2.46
N ALA A 64 -19.00 -1.72 -2.98
CA ALA A 64 -18.79 -2.78 -3.97
C ALA A 64 -18.39 -4.12 -3.32
N GLY A 65 -17.98 -4.14 -2.05
CA GLY A 65 -17.51 -5.34 -1.35
C GLY A 65 -16.21 -5.88 -1.94
N VAL A 66 -15.30 -4.98 -2.35
CA VAL A 66 -14.03 -5.33 -2.97
C VAL A 66 -12.87 -4.57 -2.31
N TRP A 67 -11.67 -5.11 -2.47
CA TRP A 67 -10.41 -4.47 -2.03
C TRP A 67 -9.48 -4.23 -3.20
N ALA A 68 -8.76 -3.11 -3.14
CA ALA A 68 -7.70 -2.78 -4.09
C ALA A 68 -6.34 -2.90 -3.39
N LEU A 69 -5.50 -3.81 -3.88
CA LEU A 69 -4.12 -3.95 -3.43
C LEU A 69 -3.19 -3.23 -4.41
N GLY A 70 -2.43 -2.26 -3.91
CA GLY A 70 -1.40 -1.52 -4.63
C GLY A 70 -0.08 -2.29 -4.73
N PRO A 71 0.90 -1.76 -5.47
CA PRO A 71 2.25 -2.31 -5.52
C PRO A 71 3.01 -2.07 -4.20
N GLU A 72 4.10 -2.80 -4.00
CA GLU A 72 5.04 -2.51 -2.91
C GLU A 72 5.65 -1.10 -3.05
N SER A 73 5.67 -0.35 -1.95
CA SER A 73 6.17 1.02 -1.92
C SER A 73 7.64 1.14 -1.51
N GLY A 74 8.23 0.06 -1.01
CA GLY A 74 9.56 0.07 -0.40
C GLY A 74 9.67 1.02 0.80
N GLY A 75 8.55 1.31 1.46
CA GLY A 75 8.46 2.27 2.56
C GLY A 75 8.51 3.74 2.12
N ARG A 76 8.42 4.03 0.82
CA ARG A 76 8.52 5.37 0.25
C ARG A 76 7.19 5.98 -0.19
N ALA A 77 6.11 5.21 -0.17
CA ALA A 77 4.77 5.67 -0.50
C ALA A 77 3.81 5.42 0.65
N LEU A 78 2.69 6.12 0.63
CA LEU A 78 1.62 5.92 1.59
C LEU A 78 1.02 4.53 1.42
N THR A 79 0.73 3.88 2.54
CA THR A 79 0.01 2.60 2.61
C THR A 79 -1.48 2.79 2.90
N THR A 80 -1.93 4.04 3.02
CA THR A 80 -3.32 4.43 3.24
C THR A 80 -3.72 5.51 2.23
N ALA A 81 -5.02 5.68 2.00
CA ALA A 81 -5.57 6.78 1.19
C ALA A 81 -5.59 8.13 1.93
N VAL A 82 -5.14 8.17 3.19
CA VAL A 82 -5.09 9.40 4.00
C VAL A 82 -3.77 10.13 3.74
N ALA A 83 -3.88 11.35 3.21
CA ALA A 83 -2.72 12.23 3.05
C ALA A 83 -2.12 12.61 4.42
N PRO A 84 -0.80 12.55 4.59
CA PRO A 84 -0.16 13.03 5.82
C PRO A 84 -0.37 14.53 5.97
N GLU A 85 -0.30 15.01 7.22
CA GLU A 85 -0.29 16.46 7.44
C GLU A 85 0.99 17.06 6.85
N LEU A 86 0.81 18.15 6.11
CA LEU A 86 1.89 18.96 5.58
C LEU A 86 1.74 20.37 6.11
N GLU A 87 2.76 20.89 6.79
CA GLU A 87 2.82 22.27 7.25
C GLU A 87 4.03 22.96 6.60
N LEU A 88 3.78 24.00 5.83
CA LEU A 88 4.80 24.81 5.16
C LEU A 88 4.48 26.28 5.32
N PRO A 89 5.49 27.18 5.38
CA PRO A 89 5.24 28.60 5.31
C PRO A 89 4.72 29.01 3.92
N ASP A 90 3.76 29.91 3.87
CA ASP A 90 3.34 30.58 2.64
C ASP A 90 4.36 31.64 2.21
N VAL A 91 4.08 32.38 1.14
CA VAL A 91 4.95 33.46 0.61
C VAL A 91 5.18 34.59 1.61
N ASP A 92 4.27 34.78 2.56
CA ASP A 92 4.34 35.82 3.61
C ASP A 92 4.94 35.25 4.92
N GLY A 93 5.31 33.97 4.95
CA GLY A 93 5.89 33.30 6.11
C GLY A 93 4.86 32.77 7.11
N ASN A 94 3.56 32.81 6.80
CA ASN A 94 2.54 32.27 7.68
C ASN A 94 2.43 30.74 7.50
N PRO A 95 2.16 29.97 8.57
CA PRO A 95 2.03 28.53 8.47
C PRO A 95 0.76 28.16 7.66
N PHE A 96 0.95 27.41 6.58
CA PHE A 96 -0.12 26.78 5.81
C PHE A 96 -0.16 25.29 6.16
N ARG A 97 -1.35 24.75 6.44
CA ARG A 97 -1.59 23.33 6.73
C ARG A 97 -2.47 22.71 5.67
N LEU A 98 -2.09 21.53 5.20
CA LEU A 98 -2.87 20.77 4.20
C LEU A 98 -4.27 20.41 4.74
N SER A 99 -4.40 20.12 6.03
CA SER A 99 -5.69 19.86 6.68
C SER A 99 -6.70 21.01 6.59
N ALA A 100 -6.24 22.25 6.42
CA ALA A 100 -7.13 23.41 6.20
C ALA A 100 -7.89 23.33 4.87
N MET A 101 -7.48 22.44 3.96
CA MET A 101 -8.09 22.22 2.66
C MET A 101 -9.10 21.06 2.64
N HIS A 102 -9.44 20.47 3.80
CA HIS A 102 -10.44 19.40 3.86
C HIS A 102 -11.75 19.78 3.16
N GLY A 103 -12.33 18.83 2.42
CA GLY A 103 -13.53 19.04 1.61
C GLY A 103 -13.29 19.70 0.25
N ARG A 104 -12.04 20.00 -0.11
CA ARG A 104 -11.64 20.53 -1.43
C ARG A 104 -10.77 19.51 -2.18
N LYS A 105 -10.85 19.57 -3.51
CA LYS A 105 -9.88 18.84 -4.36
C LYS A 105 -8.60 19.66 -4.43
N VAL A 106 -7.48 19.07 -4.05
CA VAL A 106 -6.16 19.70 -4.00
C VAL A 106 -5.22 18.97 -4.96
N LEU A 107 -4.55 19.71 -5.84
CA LEU A 107 -3.42 19.22 -6.62
C LEU A 107 -2.14 19.82 -6.02
N LEU A 108 -1.27 18.95 -5.49
CA LEU A 108 0.04 19.34 -4.99
C LEU A 108 1.09 19.15 -6.10
N VAL A 109 1.81 20.22 -6.43
CA VAL A 109 2.91 20.19 -7.40
C VAL A 109 4.18 20.67 -6.71
N ALA A 110 5.25 19.86 -6.78
CA ALA A 110 6.56 20.24 -6.32
C ALA A 110 7.52 20.30 -7.53
N TRP A 111 8.25 21.40 -7.66
CA TRP A 111 9.28 21.55 -8.69
C TRP A 111 10.47 22.32 -8.14
N ALA A 112 11.59 22.23 -8.84
CA ALA A 112 12.76 23.07 -8.59
C ALA A 112 13.29 23.61 -9.93
N SER A 113 13.78 24.84 -9.89
CA SER A 113 14.46 25.48 -11.00
C SER A 113 15.98 25.41 -10.74
N TRP A 114 16.67 24.47 -11.34
CA TRP A 114 18.13 24.35 -11.33
C TRP A 114 18.69 24.27 -12.75
#